data_ba026ab13a451b606a451019499c0752
#
_entry.id   ba026ab13a451b606a451019499c0752
#
_cell.length_a   1.000
_cell.length_b   1.000
_cell.length_c   1.000
_cell.angle_alpha   90.00
_cell.angle_beta   90.00
_cell.angle_gamma   90.00
#
_symmetry.space_group_name_H-M   'P 1'
#
loop_
_entity.id
_entity.type
_entity.pdbx_description
1 polymer ?
#
loop_
_entity_poly.entity_id
_entity_poly.type
_entity_poly.pdbx_seq_one_letter_code
_entity_poly.pdbx_strand_id
1 'polypeptide(L)'
;MTGHARSGGLRRRLAAGLFTLFAVTHVGREVHGEPSLAPPAFVPVRAEMPRERSVAPALTPADMLAPAPTAPVDYESWHGVSFGAYLAPKGEFWGDDGGVDVIVHFNAAMLAGRSWQQSHANAVVVSAAFGAFGSGPYQEAMSDPGRFGRMLAEVVSTLASQRKHPGLHVRKVGIVAWSAGFGAVGRVLSVPKYFAQVDSVILLDALQAGYKDLSKGTSQGPENVSLSGIDPYVRFAREALTGKKQLVVTHTSIVPPEYASTTEAALAIVGAVGAHKRDDSHTTQDGLVRTYRVDDGDLHVHGFKGAGPNDHMRHLHRVGDVVREYLVPRWQRPGSSLVATAPR
;
A
#
# COMPACT_ATOMS: atom_id res chain seq x y z
N MET A 1 6.22 47.02 38.78
CA MET A 1 7.40 46.94 37.87
C MET A 1 7.50 45.50 37.48
N THR A 2 6.74 45.03 36.57
CA THR A 2 6.86 44.89 35.08
C THR A 2 8.04 44.08 34.69
N GLY A 3 7.82 42.81 34.32
CA GLY A 3 8.71 41.90 33.65
C GLY A 3 7.93 41.00 32.72
N HIS A 4 7.78 41.47 31.46
CA HIS A 4 7.19 40.68 30.34
C HIS A 4 8.08 39.51 29.95
N ALA A 5 7.58 38.30 30.01
CA ALA A 5 8.18 37.13 29.40
C ALA A 5 7.62 36.96 27.98
N ARG A 6 8.51 37.01 27.00
CA ARG A 6 8.24 36.79 25.58
C ARG A 6 8.07 35.29 25.30
N SER A 7 6.86 34.85 25.00
CA SER A 7 6.56 33.58 24.36
C SER A 7 6.46 33.82 22.83
N GLY A 8 7.46 33.40 22.07
CA GLY A 8 7.42 33.53 20.63
C GLY A 8 8.67 32.91 20.01
N GLY A 9 8.61 31.66 19.57
CA GLY A 9 9.76 31.13 18.88
C GLY A 9 9.81 29.64 18.58
N LEU A 10 8.73 28.90 18.68
CA LEU A 10 8.82 27.42 18.44
C LEU A 10 7.99 26.90 17.25
N ARG A 11 7.26 27.75 16.54
CA ARG A 11 6.37 27.28 15.43
C ARG A 11 6.95 27.39 14.02
N ARG A 12 8.17 27.90 13.81
CA ARG A 12 8.73 28.11 12.47
C ARG A 12 9.87 27.15 12.06
N ARG A 13 10.29 26.20 12.88
CA ARG A 13 11.42 25.30 12.58
C ARG A 13 11.07 23.88 12.15
N LEU A 14 9.79 23.49 12.15
CA LEU A 14 9.36 22.13 11.80
C LEU A 14 9.07 21.90 10.31
N ALA A 15 8.96 22.95 9.51
CA ALA A 15 8.66 22.83 8.08
C ALA A 15 9.89 22.70 7.16
N ALA A 16 11.08 23.02 7.63
CA ALA A 16 12.29 23.02 6.79
C ALA A 16 13.13 21.74 6.87
N GLY A 17 12.78 20.81 7.78
CA GLY A 17 13.56 19.59 8.03
C GLY A 17 13.14 18.35 7.21
N LEU A 18 12.09 18.42 6.36
CA LEU A 18 11.52 17.22 5.73
C LEU A 18 12.21 16.80 4.42
N PHE A 19 13.16 17.57 3.91
CA PHE A 19 13.72 17.36 2.57
C PHE A 19 15.20 17.01 2.49
N THR A 20 15.91 16.91 3.61
CA THR A 20 17.35 16.64 3.55
C THR A 20 17.68 15.45 4.44
N LEU A 21 17.48 14.24 3.99
CA LEU A 21 18.25 13.03 4.32
C LEU A 21 17.55 11.76 3.86
N PHE A 22 17.63 11.46 2.59
CA PHE A 22 17.50 10.09 2.10
C PHE A 22 18.91 9.54 1.78
N ALA A 23 19.79 9.55 2.75
CA ALA A 23 21.07 8.86 2.63
C ALA A 23 20.86 7.39 2.98
N VAL A 24 20.89 6.54 1.98
CA VAL A 24 21.07 5.09 2.17
C VAL A 24 22.54 4.84 2.41
N THR A 25 22.93 4.65 3.65
CA THR A 25 24.29 4.14 3.98
C THR A 25 24.35 2.67 3.58
N HIS A 26 25.02 2.38 2.47
CA HIS A 26 25.50 1.05 2.13
C HIS A 26 26.76 0.77 2.96
N VAL A 27 26.65 -0.08 3.97
CA VAL A 27 27.82 -0.73 4.56
C VAL A 27 28.17 -1.89 3.65
N GLY A 28 29.24 -1.71 2.87
CA GLY A 28 29.86 -2.76 2.07
C GLY A 28 30.47 -3.82 2.99
N ARG A 29 30.01 -5.05 2.87
CA ARG A 29 30.65 -6.24 3.43
C ARG A 29 31.33 -6.96 2.27
N GLU A 30 32.67 -6.94 2.25
CA GLU A 30 33.47 -7.76 1.33
C GLU A 30 33.18 -9.23 1.61
N VAL A 31 32.76 -9.95 0.59
CA VAL A 31 32.65 -11.42 0.60
C VAL A 31 33.68 -11.95 -0.36
N HIS A 32 34.63 -12.72 0.19
CA HIS A 32 35.65 -13.46 -0.56
C HIS A 32 34.99 -14.46 -1.52
N GLY A 33 35.60 -14.56 -2.72
CA GLY A 33 35.09 -15.34 -3.83
C GLY A 33 35.10 -16.85 -3.62
N GLU A 34 34.11 -17.50 -4.22
CA GLU A 34 34.11 -18.92 -4.54
C GLU A 34 33.88 -19.16 -6.04
N PRO A 35 34.32 -20.31 -6.59
CA PRO A 35 34.57 -20.44 -8.02
C PRO A 35 33.32 -20.60 -8.86
N SER A 36 33.37 -19.97 -10.04
CA SER A 36 32.43 -20.03 -11.14
C SER A 36 32.16 -21.44 -11.63
N LEU A 37 30.91 -21.90 -11.52
CA LEU A 37 30.38 -23.01 -12.32
C LEU A 37 29.64 -22.44 -13.54
N ALA A 38 30.04 -22.86 -14.71
CA ALA A 38 29.46 -22.47 -16.00
C ALA A 38 27.97 -22.86 -16.08
N PRO A 39 27.11 -22.04 -16.69
CA PRO A 39 25.70 -22.37 -16.84
C PRO A 39 25.50 -23.47 -17.90
N PRO A 40 24.52 -24.35 -17.74
CA PRO A 40 24.18 -25.38 -18.72
C PRO A 40 23.62 -24.77 -20.01
N ALA A 41 23.92 -25.41 -21.12
CA ALA A 41 23.53 -25.01 -22.46
C ALA A 41 22.00 -24.92 -22.62
N PHE A 42 21.55 -23.83 -23.23
CA PHE A 42 20.15 -23.53 -23.54
C PHE A 42 19.67 -24.46 -24.68
N VAL A 43 18.66 -25.29 -24.40
CA VAL A 43 17.91 -26.06 -25.40
C VAL A 43 16.66 -25.25 -25.76
N PRO A 44 16.46 -24.89 -27.05
CA PRO A 44 15.27 -24.11 -27.40
C PRO A 44 14.02 -24.99 -27.36
N VAL A 45 13.09 -24.66 -26.45
CA VAL A 45 11.76 -25.23 -26.46
C VAL A 45 10.94 -24.56 -27.55
N ARG A 46 10.42 -25.36 -28.47
CA ARG A 46 9.55 -24.96 -29.58
C ARG A 46 8.28 -24.33 -28.99
N ALA A 47 8.04 -23.04 -29.26
CA ALA A 47 6.84 -22.33 -28.80
C ALA A 47 5.59 -22.91 -29.47
N GLU A 48 4.70 -23.49 -28.71
CA GLU A 48 3.33 -23.76 -29.15
C GLU A 48 2.56 -22.45 -29.24
N MET A 49 1.84 -22.25 -30.32
CA MET A 49 0.98 -21.10 -30.56
C MET A 49 -0.07 -20.97 -29.46
N PRO A 50 -0.37 -19.75 -28.99
CA PRO A 50 -1.38 -19.56 -27.95
C PRO A 50 -2.77 -19.93 -28.47
N ARG A 51 -3.48 -20.80 -27.74
CA ARG A 51 -4.91 -21.04 -27.94
C ARG A 51 -5.66 -19.72 -27.74
N GLU A 52 -6.63 -19.48 -28.62
CA GLU A 52 -7.53 -18.31 -28.54
C GLU A 52 -8.04 -18.11 -27.11
N ARG A 53 -7.81 -16.91 -26.59
CA ARG A 53 -8.39 -16.50 -25.31
C ARG A 53 -9.90 -16.47 -25.45
N SER A 54 -10.58 -17.29 -24.69
CA SER A 54 -12.01 -17.13 -24.43
C SER A 54 -12.23 -15.70 -23.93
N VAL A 55 -12.94 -14.90 -24.72
CA VAL A 55 -13.39 -13.56 -24.32
C VAL A 55 -14.37 -13.76 -23.19
N ALA A 56 -14.03 -13.24 -22.01
CA ALA A 56 -14.97 -13.21 -20.89
C ALA A 56 -16.28 -12.51 -21.36
N PRO A 57 -17.46 -13.00 -20.98
CA PRO A 57 -18.71 -12.39 -21.38
C PRO A 57 -18.73 -10.93 -20.94
N ALA A 58 -19.19 -10.05 -21.84
CA ALA A 58 -19.36 -8.63 -21.54
C ALA A 58 -20.29 -8.49 -20.32
N LEU A 59 -19.87 -7.69 -19.34
CA LEU A 59 -20.68 -7.37 -18.16
C LEU A 59 -22.01 -6.80 -18.61
N THR A 60 -23.10 -7.31 -18.07
CA THR A 60 -24.45 -6.81 -18.34
C THR A 60 -24.65 -5.45 -17.66
N PRO A 61 -25.62 -4.62 -18.12
CA PRO A 61 -25.94 -3.36 -17.43
C PRO A 61 -26.29 -3.52 -15.93
N ALA A 62 -26.75 -4.71 -15.52
CA ALA A 62 -27.02 -5.04 -14.12
C ALA A 62 -25.72 -5.19 -13.30
N ASP A 63 -24.60 -5.60 -13.92
CA ASP A 63 -23.29 -5.70 -13.27
C ASP A 63 -22.61 -4.33 -13.09
N MET A 64 -23.16 -3.29 -13.75
CA MET A 64 -22.68 -1.92 -13.70
C MET A 64 -23.44 -1.03 -12.69
N LEU A 65 -24.37 -1.58 -11.92
CA LEU A 65 -24.98 -0.85 -10.81
C LEU A 65 -23.89 -0.57 -9.77
N ALA A 66 -23.53 0.71 -9.65
CA ALA A 66 -22.64 1.16 -8.60
C ALA A 66 -23.19 0.66 -7.24
N PRO A 67 -22.35 0.07 -6.39
CA PRO A 67 -22.81 -0.36 -5.07
C PRO A 67 -23.44 0.82 -4.36
N ALA A 68 -24.55 0.56 -3.65
CA ALA A 68 -25.26 1.60 -2.90
C ALA A 68 -24.28 2.37 -2.02
N PRO A 69 -24.40 3.71 -1.88
CA PRO A 69 -23.51 4.49 -1.06
C PRO A 69 -23.51 3.93 0.36
N THR A 70 -22.34 3.58 0.85
CA THR A 70 -22.18 3.05 2.21
C THR A 70 -22.49 4.14 3.23
N ALA A 71 -23.20 3.79 4.29
CA ALA A 71 -23.40 4.70 5.41
C ALA A 71 -22.06 5.11 6.03
N PRO A 72 -21.93 6.35 6.51
CA PRO A 72 -20.76 6.76 7.29
C PRO A 72 -20.52 5.82 8.46
N VAL A 73 -19.26 5.46 8.70
CA VAL A 73 -18.85 4.68 9.87
C VAL A 73 -18.34 5.65 10.91
N ASP A 74 -18.93 5.60 12.12
CA ASP A 74 -18.45 6.38 13.25
C ASP A 74 -17.35 5.62 13.99
N TYR A 75 -16.20 6.24 14.17
CA TYR A 75 -15.04 5.64 14.81
C TYR A 75 -14.84 6.16 16.24
N GLU A 76 -14.20 5.36 17.08
CA GLU A 76 -13.71 5.78 18.39
C GLU A 76 -12.47 6.68 18.28
N SER A 77 -11.83 6.97 19.40
CA SER A 77 -10.48 7.55 19.42
C SER A 77 -9.42 6.46 19.17
N TRP A 78 -8.20 6.89 18.85
CA TRP A 78 -7.06 5.99 18.72
C TRP A 78 -6.71 5.31 20.06
N HIS A 79 -6.55 3.98 20.04
CA HIS A 79 -6.12 3.16 21.17
C HIS A 79 -4.68 2.68 20.94
N GLY A 80 -3.82 2.82 21.95
CA GLY A 80 -2.42 2.41 21.88
C GLY A 80 -2.24 0.90 21.86
N VAL A 81 -1.24 0.44 21.09
CA VAL A 81 -0.67 -0.91 21.09
C VAL A 81 0.86 -0.81 21.07
N SER A 82 1.57 -1.94 21.25
CA SER A 82 3.03 -1.93 21.43
C SER A 82 3.81 -1.31 20.25
N PHE A 83 3.26 -1.29 19.05
CA PHE A 83 3.91 -0.83 17.81
C PHE A 83 3.23 0.40 17.20
N GLY A 84 2.24 0.99 17.84
CA GLY A 84 1.51 2.14 17.33
C GLY A 84 0.14 2.32 17.97
N ALA A 85 -0.91 2.40 17.15
CA ALA A 85 -2.29 2.57 17.65
C ALA A 85 -3.29 1.95 16.66
N TYR A 86 -4.53 1.70 17.12
CA TYR A 86 -5.62 1.36 16.23
C TYR A 86 -6.85 2.26 16.47
N LEU A 87 -7.67 2.36 15.45
CA LEU A 87 -8.93 3.08 15.40
C LEU A 87 -10.03 2.07 15.07
N ALA A 88 -10.99 1.87 15.94
CA ALA A 88 -12.08 0.92 15.74
C ALA A 88 -13.42 1.64 15.50
N PRO A 89 -14.31 1.08 14.66
CA PRO A 89 -15.68 1.55 14.57
C PRO A 89 -16.39 1.46 15.93
N LYS A 90 -17.32 2.40 16.18
CA LYS A 90 -18.21 2.31 17.33
C LYS A 90 -19.25 1.19 17.15
N GLY A 91 -19.75 0.67 18.26
CA GLY A 91 -20.76 -0.39 18.24
C GLY A 91 -20.22 -1.74 17.82
N GLU A 92 -21.08 -2.57 17.24
CA GLU A 92 -20.76 -3.89 16.69
C GLU A 92 -20.41 -3.75 15.21
N PHE A 93 -19.20 -4.16 14.84
CA PHE A 93 -18.69 -4.08 13.46
C PHE A 93 -18.04 -5.38 13.00
N TRP A 94 -18.12 -6.41 13.80
CA TRP A 94 -17.69 -7.77 13.46
C TRP A 94 -18.87 -8.58 12.87
N GLY A 95 -18.54 -9.63 12.15
CA GLY A 95 -19.54 -10.56 11.63
C GLY A 95 -20.09 -11.50 12.72
N ASP A 96 -21.15 -12.24 12.38
CA ASP A 96 -21.80 -13.21 13.29
C ASP A 96 -20.83 -14.28 13.83
N ASP A 97 -19.78 -14.55 13.06
CA ASP A 97 -18.68 -15.47 13.43
C ASP A 97 -17.60 -14.81 14.30
N GLY A 98 -17.70 -13.52 14.60
CA GLY A 98 -16.66 -12.74 15.29
C GLY A 98 -15.55 -12.23 14.37
N GLY A 99 -15.71 -12.35 13.06
CA GLY A 99 -14.73 -11.91 12.05
C GLY A 99 -14.63 -10.40 11.94
N VAL A 100 -13.41 -9.85 12.08
CA VAL A 100 -13.08 -8.43 12.01
C VAL A 100 -12.24 -8.15 10.77
N ASP A 101 -12.63 -7.15 10.01
CA ASP A 101 -11.81 -6.63 8.91
C ASP A 101 -10.77 -5.66 9.45
N VAL A 102 -9.51 -5.80 9.00
CA VAL A 102 -8.39 -5.00 9.51
C VAL A 102 -7.64 -4.35 8.35
N ILE A 103 -7.40 -3.04 8.47
CA ILE A 103 -6.58 -2.26 7.54
C ILE A 103 -5.32 -1.81 8.27
N VAL A 104 -4.15 -2.30 7.88
CA VAL A 104 -2.88 -1.85 8.45
C VAL A 104 -2.31 -0.73 7.60
N HIS A 105 -2.22 0.47 8.15
CA HIS A 105 -1.64 1.63 7.49
C HIS A 105 -0.22 1.88 7.99
N PHE A 106 0.76 1.62 7.13
CA PHE A 106 2.16 1.91 7.38
C PHE A 106 2.49 3.36 7.03
N ASN A 107 3.03 4.07 7.99
CA ASN A 107 3.43 5.47 7.95
C ASN A 107 2.28 6.47 7.98
N ALA A 108 2.29 7.32 9.03
CA ALA A 108 1.50 8.53 9.16
C ALA A 108 -0.04 8.37 9.22
N ALA A 109 -0.58 7.17 9.50
CA ALA A 109 -2.04 6.94 9.57
C ALA A 109 -2.77 7.92 10.50
N MET A 110 -2.18 8.25 11.65
CA MET A 110 -2.79 9.17 12.63
C MET A 110 -2.89 10.60 12.10
N LEU A 111 -1.98 11.04 11.23
CA LEU A 111 -2.05 12.36 10.56
C LEU A 111 -3.24 12.45 9.60
N ALA A 112 -3.69 11.31 9.08
CA ALA A 112 -4.86 11.18 8.22
C ALA A 112 -6.14 10.83 8.98
N GLY A 113 -6.20 11.02 10.29
CA GLY A 113 -7.30 10.57 11.15
C GLY A 113 -8.68 11.05 10.68
N ARG A 114 -8.81 12.32 10.23
CA ARG A 114 -10.06 12.84 9.66
C ARG A 114 -10.45 12.10 8.38
N SER A 115 -9.50 11.83 7.50
CA SER A 115 -9.74 11.11 6.24
C SER A 115 -10.18 9.67 6.51
N TRP A 116 -9.61 9.00 7.53
CA TRP A 116 -10.06 7.69 7.96
C TRP A 116 -11.50 7.69 8.45
N GLN A 117 -11.91 8.69 9.23
CA GLN A 117 -13.32 8.84 9.67
C GLN A 117 -14.28 9.00 8.48
N GLN A 118 -13.82 9.52 7.36
CA GLN A 118 -14.60 9.71 6.14
C GLN A 118 -14.50 8.55 5.15
N SER A 119 -13.76 7.49 5.47
CA SER A 119 -13.52 6.36 4.57
C SER A 119 -14.73 5.45 4.38
N HIS A 120 -15.69 5.46 5.28
CA HIS A 120 -16.83 4.54 5.33
C HIS A 120 -16.42 3.05 5.44
N ALA A 121 -15.17 2.77 5.81
CA ALA A 121 -14.70 1.40 5.98
C ALA A 121 -15.17 0.83 7.32
N ASN A 122 -16.00 -0.20 7.31
CA ASN A 122 -16.38 -0.93 8.52
C ASN A 122 -15.26 -1.90 8.93
N ALA A 123 -14.12 -1.35 9.32
CA ALA A 123 -12.88 -2.09 9.60
C ALA A 123 -12.07 -1.42 10.71
N VAL A 124 -11.25 -2.19 11.40
CA VAL A 124 -10.24 -1.65 12.33
C VAL A 124 -9.06 -1.11 11.53
N VAL A 125 -8.75 0.17 11.72
CA VAL A 125 -7.59 0.83 11.09
C VAL A 125 -6.42 0.81 12.08
N VAL A 126 -5.32 0.20 11.68
CA VAL A 126 -4.11 0.07 12.49
C VAL A 126 -3.05 1.04 11.98
N SER A 127 -2.59 1.94 12.83
CA SER A 127 -1.46 2.84 12.57
C SER A 127 -0.17 2.17 12.98
N ALA A 128 0.70 1.82 12.01
CA ALA A 128 2.01 1.26 12.25
C ALA A 128 3.10 2.23 11.77
N ALA A 129 3.86 2.82 12.70
CA ALA A 129 4.89 3.80 12.42
C ALA A 129 6.22 3.35 13.03
N PHE A 130 7.24 3.12 12.18
CA PHE A 130 8.54 2.59 12.61
C PHE A 130 9.70 3.57 12.42
N GLY A 131 9.44 4.75 11.90
CA GLY A 131 10.45 5.79 11.71
C GLY A 131 9.89 7.00 10.98
N ALA A 132 10.60 8.12 11.09
CA ALA A 132 10.19 9.39 10.47
C ALA A 132 10.72 9.54 9.04
N PHE A 133 11.80 8.84 8.67
CA PHE A 133 12.50 9.05 7.41
C PHE A 133 12.90 7.73 6.75
N GLY A 134 12.66 7.63 5.45
CA GLY A 134 13.10 6.53 4.61
C GLY A 134 12.38 5.21 4.86
N SER A 135 12.52 4.28 3.92
CA SER A 135 11.89 2.96 3.98
C SER A 135 12.68 1.93 4.80
N GLY A 136 13.94 2.21 5.11
CA GLY A 136 14.82 1.31 5.87
C GLY A 136 14.23 0.86 7.21
N PRO A 137 13.79 1.77 8.10
CA PRO A 137 13.15 1.39 9.37
C PRO A 137 11.91 0.51 9.20
N TYR A 138 11.13 0.70 8.14
CA TYR A 138 9.96 -0.11 7.81
C TYR A 138 10.34 -1.52 7.32
N GLN A 139 11.40 -1.60 6.50
CA GLN A 139 11.94 -2.88 6.04
C GLN A 139 12.53 -3.68 7.21
N GLU A 140 13.29 -3.01 8.08
CA GLU A 140 13.87 -3.61 9.29
C GLU A 140 12.78 -4.09 10.24
N ALA A 141 11.79 -3.26 10.51
CA ALA A 141 10.68 -3.63 11.36
C ALA A 141 9.93 -4.87 10.86
N MET A 142 9.85 -5.11 9.56
CA MET A 142 9.21 -6.28 8.96
C MET A 142 10.22 -7.35 8.50
N SER A 143 11.47 -7.30 8.94
CA SER A 143 12.47 -8.32 8.62
C SER A 143 12.17 -9.67 9.29
N ASP A 144 11.56 -9.66 10.48
CA ASP A 144 11.04 -10.84 11.14
C ASP A 144 9.72 -11.29 10.47
N PRO A 145 9.70 -12.47 9.83
CA PRO A 145 8.51 -12.97 9.12
C PRO A 145 7.28 -13.17 10.02
N GLY A 146 7.46 -13.30 11.34
CA GLY A 146 6.35 -13.48 12.28
C GLY A 146 5.71 -12.18 12.75
N ARG A 147 6.39 -11.04 12.58
CA ARG A 147 5.98 -9.78 13.21
C ARG A 147 4.61 -9.29 12.76
N PHE A 148 4.33 -9.33 11.47
CA PHE A 148 3.02 -8.89 10.96
C PHE A 148 1.86 -9.66 11.60
N GLY A 149 1.99 -10.98 11.73
CA GLY A 149 0.98 -11.81 12.39
C GLY A 149 0.82 -11.48 13.88
N ARG A 150 1.91 -11.19 14.59
CA ARG A 150 1.85 -10.77 16.01
C ARG A 150 1.18 -9.40 16.15
N MET A 151 1.42 -8.46 15.24
CA MET A 151 0.72 -7.17 15.23
C MET A 151 -0.78 -7.34 15.07
N LEU A 152 -1.24 -8.17 14.13
CA LEU A 152 -2.66 -8.46 13.95
C LEU A 152 -3.26 -9.15 15.19
N ALA A 153 -2.55 -10.09 15.77
CA ALA A 153 -2.97 -10.81 16.98
C ALA A 153 -3.10 -9.87 18.18
N GLU A 154 -2.14 -8.96 18.39
CA GLU A 154 -2.17 -7.98 19.47
C GLU A 154 -3.39 -7.05 19.34
N VAL A 155 -3.65 -6.51 18.15
CA VAL A 155 -4.81 -5.64 17.90
C VAL A 155 -6.11 -6.37 18.23
N VAL A 156 -6.30 -7.57 17.67
CA VAL A 156 -7.55 -8.31 17.87
C VAL A 156 -7.73 -8.78 19.30
N SER A 157 -6.67 -9.24 19.99
CA SER A 157 -6.76 -9.64 21.40
C SER A 157 -7.07 -8.44 22.33
N THR A 158 -6.48 -7.29 22.06
CA THR A 158 -6.77 -6.05 22.79
C THR A 158 -8.23 -5.62 22.58
N LEU A 159 -8.69 -5.66 21.34
CA LEU A 159 -10.06 -5.36 20.97
C LEU A 159 -11.05 -6.35 21.61
N ALA A 160 -10.77 -7.66 21.54
CA ALA A 160 -11.58 -8.71 22.15
C ALA A 160 -11.78 -8.49 23.68
N SER A 161 -10.68 -8.11 24.35
CA SER A 161 -10.72 -7.75 25.77
C SER A 161 -11.59 -6.52 26.05
N GLN A 162 -11.40 -5.45 25.27
CA GLN A 162 -12.16 -4.19 25.45
C GLN A 162 -13.66 -4.38 25.15
N ARG A 163 -13.98 -5.15 24.11
CA ARG A 163 -15.37 -5.42 23.71
C ARG A 163 -16.03 -6.55 24.51
N LYS A 164 -15.28 -7.23 25.38
CA LYS A 164 -15.73 -8.44 26.13
C LYS A 164 -16.25 -9.53 25.16
N HIS A 165 -15.63 -9.64 23.99
CA HIS A 165 -15.98 -10.59 22.94
C HIS A 165 -14.78 -11.50 22.60
N PRO A 166 -14.57 -12.60 23.31
CA PRO A 166 -13.36 -13.44 23.19
C PRO A 166 -13.23 -14.16 21.83
N GLY A 167 -14.31 -14.24 21.04
CA GLY A 167 -14.34 -14.87 19.71
C GLY A 167 -13.88 -14.02 18.55
N LEU A 168 -13.45 -12.77 18.80
CA LEU A 168 -12.98 -11.92 17.70
C LEU A 168 -11.73 -12.49 17.03
N HIS A 169 -11.72 -12.48 15.71
CA HIS A 169 -10.60 -12.91 14.89
C HIS A 169 -10.49 -12.09 13.61
N VAL A 170 -9.31 -12.11 12.98
CA VAL A 170 -9.09 -11.40 11.71
C VAL A 170 -9.81 -12.12 10.57
N ARG A 171 -10.70 -11.44 9.88
CA ARG A 171 -11.42 -11.94 8.69
C ARG A 171 -10.73 -11.52 7.39
N LYS A 172 -10.66 -10.23 7.10
CA LYS A 172 -9.99 -9.68 5.93
C LYS A 172 -8.84 -8.77 6.33
N VAL A 173 -7.81 -8.73 5.51
CA VAL A 173 -6.65 -7.85 5.73
C VAL A 173 -6.43 -6.98 4.50
N GLY A 174 -6.50 -5.66 4.71
CA GLY A 174 -6.01 -4.66 3.78
C GLY A 174 -4.72 -4.03 4.29
N ILE A 175 -3.86 -3.61 3.39
CA ILE A 175 -2.68 -2.82 3.73
C ILE A 175 -2.73 -1.50 2.99
N VAL A 176 -2.52 -0.42 3.70
CA VAL A 176 -2.29 0.91 3.15
C VAL A 176 -0.87 1.33 3.48
N ALA A 177 -0.20 1.99 2.58
CA ALA A 177 1.08 2.63 2.85
C ALA A 177 1.14 4.01 2.23
N TRP A 178 1.69 4.96 2.96
CA TRP A 178 2.07 6.26 2.43
C TRP A 178 3.58 6.40 2.46
N SER A 179 4.17 6.97 1.37
CA SER A 179 5.61 7.29 1.34
C SER A 179 6.50 6.09 1.73
N ALA A 180 7.34 6.24 2.72
CA ALA A 180 8.28 5.23 3.23
C ALA A 180 7.64 3.90 3.68
N GLY A 181 6.35 3.89 3.98
CA GLY A 181 5.62 2.71 4.44
C GLY A 181 5.65 1.53 3.46
N PHE A 182 5.89 1.78 2.15
CA PHE A 182 6.00 0.72 1.15
C PHE A 182 7.06 -0.33 1.52
N GLY A 183 8.13 0.06 2.21
CA GLY A 183 9.17 -0.87 2.62
C GLY A 183 8.66 -2.00 3.52
N ALA A 184 7.70 -1.72 4.42
CA ALA A 184 7.02 -2.75 5.20
C ALA A 184 6.15 -3.64 4.32
N VAL A 185 5.38 -3.06 3.39
CA VAL A 185 4.48 -3.81 2.50
C VAL A 185 5.24 -4.84 1.69
N GLY A 186 6.36 -4.45 1.07
CA GLY A 186 7.21 -5.37 0.30
C GLY A 186 7.67 -6.57 1.13
N ARG A 187 8.08 -6.34 2.39
CA ARG A 187 8.48 -7.42 3.32
C ARG A 187 7.31 -8.33 3.69
N VAL A 188 6.15 -7.76 4.01
CA VAL A 188 4.93 -8.53 4.32
C VAL A 188 4.54 -9.42 3.13
N LEU A 189 4.49 -8.87 1.93
CA LEU A 189 4.12 -9.61 0.71
C LEU A 189 5.17 -10.63 0.27
N SER A 190 6.42 -10.53 0.76
CA SER A 190 7.44 -11.54 0.51
C SER A 190 7.23 -12.82 1.32
N VAL A 191 6.39 -12.80 2.36
CA VAL A 191 6.05 -13.96 3.18
C VAL A 191 4.82 -14.65 2.57
N PRO A 192 4.91 -15.92 2.08
CA PRO A 192 3.81 -16.57 1.37
C PRO A 192 2.49 -16.60 2.13
N LYS A 193 2.55 -16.82 3.45
CA LYS A 193 1.36 -16.81 4.32
C LYS A 193 0.63 -15.45 4.24
N TYR A 194 1.35 -14.35 4.35
CA TYR A 194 0.73 -13.02 4.34
C TYR A 194 0.37 -12.57 2.94
N PHE A 195 1.15 -12.96 1.92
CA PHE A 195 0.73 -12.78 0.54
C PHE A 195 -0.64 -13.41 0.27
N ALA A 196 -0.87 -14.62 0.79
CA ALA A 196 -2.18 -15.28 0.68
C ALA A 196 -3.26 -14.55 1.48
N GLN A 197 -2.96 -14.11 2.71
CA GLN A 197 -3.91 -13.52 3.65
C GLN A 197 -4.34 -12.10 3.26
N VAL A 198 -3.42 -11.28 2.72
CA VAL A 198 -3.71 -9.89 2.33
C VAL A 198 -4.61 -9.88 1.10
N ASP A 199 -5.77 -9.27 1.21
CA ASP A 199 -6.74 -9.12 0.13
C ASP A 199 -6.46 -7.90 -0.74
N SER A 200 -6.13 -6.77 -0.12
CA SER A 200 -5.99 -5.49 -0.82
C SER A 200 -4.74 -4.73 -0.36
N VAL A 201 -4.08 -4.07 -1.30
CA VAL A 201 -2.95 -3.15 -1.05
C VAL A 201 -3.23 -1.81 -1.69
N ILE A 202 -3.09 -0.73 -0.92
CA ILE A 202 -3.22 0.66 -1.38
C ILE A 202 -1.90 1.38 -1.12
N LEU A 203 -1.26 1.90 -2.15
CA LEU A 203 -0.01 2.64 -2.09
C LEU A 203 -0.28 4.12 -2.44
N LEU A 204 -0.08 5.00 -1.47
CA LEU A 204 -0.34 6.43 -1.59
C LEU A 204 1.00 7.16 -1.71
N ASP A 205 1.40 7.47 -2.93
CA ASP A 205 2.72 8.01 -3.28
C ASP A 205 3.85 7.24 -2.59
N ALA A 206 3.75 5.91 -2.63
CA ALA A 206 4.47 4.94 -1.81
C ALA A 206 4.90 3.74 -2.66
N LEU A 207 5.89 3.92 -3.51
CA LEU A 207 6.51 2.85 -4.29
C LEU A 207 7.85 3.36 -4.82
N GLN A 208 8.94 2.81 -4.33
CA GLN A 208 10.28 3.18 -4.76
C GLN A 208 11.03 1.94 -5.22
N ALA A 209 11.86 2.10 -6.24
CA ALA A 209 12.67 1.04 -6.81
C ALA A 209 14.06 1.57 -7.18
N GLY A 210 15.03 0.69 -7.28
CA GLY A 210 16.31 1.01 -7.89
C GLY A 210 16.25 0.87 -9.42
N TYR A 211 17.27 1.37 -10.10
CA TYR A 211 17.47 1.13 -11.51
C TYR A 211 18.34 -0.11 -11.76
N LYS A 212 18.26 -0.66 -12.98
CA LYS A 212 19.15 -1.73 -13.44
C LYS A 212 20.60 -1.27 -13.54
N ASP A 213 20.79 0.01 -13.90
CA ASP A 213 22.10 0.64 -14.03
C ASP A 213 22.12 1.97 -13.26
N LEU A 214 22.74 1.97 -12.09
CA LEU A 214 22.84 3.14 -11.22
C LEU A 214 23.78 4.22 -11.76
N SER A 215 24.68 3.88 -12.71
CA SER A 215 25.64 4.84 -13.27
C SER A 215 25.01 5.90 -14.18
N LYS A 216 23.78 5.66 -14.65
CA LYS A 216 23.05 6.55 -15.58
C LYS A 216 22.24 7.65 -14.89
N GLY A 217 22.32 7.75 -13.57
CA GLY A 217 21.53 8.73 -12.80
C GLY A 217 20.05 8.34 -12.70
N THR A 218 19.17 9.34 -12.57
CA THR A 218 17.72 9.19 -12.40
C THR A 218 16.95 9.49 -13.69
N SER A 219 15.63 9.27 -13.68
CA SER A 219 14.75 9.49 -14.85
C SER A 219 15.11 8.65 -16.07
N GLN A 220 15.44 7.37 -15.82
CA GLN A 220 15.86 6.45 -16.88
C GLN A 220 14.67 5.80 -17.63
N GLY A 221 13.44 6.02 -17.15
CA GLY A 221 12.23 5.39 -17.66
C GLY A 221 11.88 4.05 -16.98
N PRO A 222 10.61 3.65 -17.07
CA PRO A 222 10.10 2.47 -16.38
C PRO A 222 10.75 1.15 -16.84
N GLU A 223 11.23 1.07 -18.09
CA GLU A 223 11.91 -0.10 -18.64
C GLU A 223 13.28 -0.35 -18.00
N ASN A 224 13.88 0.67 -17.38
CA ASN A 224 15.17 0.59 -16.69
C ASN A 224 15.03 0.38 -15.17
N VAL A 225 13.83 0.33 -14.64
CA VAL A 225 13.58 0.00 -13.23
C VAL A 225 13.95 -1.45 -12.95
N SER A 226 14.63 -1.70 -11.84
CA SER A 226 14.94 -3.04 -11.36
C SER A 226 13.70 -3.67 -10.72
N LEU A 227 13.10 -4.66 -11.39
CA LEU A 227 11.92 -5.36 -10.89
C LEU A 227 12.19 -6.23 -9.65
N SER A 228 13.45 -6.63 -9.40
CA SER A 228 13.79 -7.48 -8.25
C SER A 228 13.42 -6.83 -6.92
N GLY A 229 13.57 -5.49 -6.80
CA GLY A 229 13.20 -4.74 -5.61
C GLY A 229 11.70 -4.59 -5.38
N ILE A 230 10.90 -4.75 -6.42
CA ILE A 230 9.44 -4.60 -6.41
C ILE A 230 8.69 -5.87 -6.84
N ASP A 231 9.36 -7.02 -6.94
CA ASP A 231 8.75 -8.30 -7.32
C ASP A 231 7.50 -8.68 -6.50
N PRO A 232 7.44 -8.48 -5.17
CA PRO A 232 6.22 -8.77 -4.42
C PRO A 232 5.00 -8.00 -4.93
N TYR A 233 5.20 -6.75 -5.37
CA TYR A 233 4.13 -5.92 -5.94
C TYR A 233 3.75 -6.35 -7.35
N VAL A 234 4.72 -6.76 -8.18
CA VAL A 234 4.46 -7.32 -9.52
C VAL A 234 3.61 -8.58 -9.42
N ARG A 235 3.94 -9.49 -8.49
CA ARG A 235 3.14 -10.69 -8.23
C ARG A 235 1.74 -10.35 -7.75
N PHE A 236 1.63 -9.37 -6.84
CA PHE A 236 0.34 -8.92 -6.32
C PHE A 236 -0.52 -8.27 -7.41
N ALA A 237 0.08 -7.47 -8.30
CA ALA A 237 -0.58 -6.88 -9.47
C ALA A 237 -1.14 -7.94 -10.44
N ARG A 238 -0.41 -9.05 -10.67
CA ARG A 238 -0.92 -10.17 -11.48
C ARG A 238 -2.19 -10.80 -10.90
N GLU A 239 -2.24 -10.97 -9.58
CA GLU A 239 -3.44 -11.47 -8.91
C GLU A 239 -4.58 -10.43 -8.93
N ALA A 240 -4.24 -9.13 -8.93
CA ALA A 240 -5.23 -8.05 -9.03
C ALA A 240 -5.88 -8.01 -10.42
N LEU A 241 -5.13 -8.26 -11.51
CA LEU A 241 -5.70 -8.36 -12.86
C LEU A 241 -6.79 -9.44 -12.98
N THR A 242 -6.71 -10.49 -12.17
CA THR A 242 -7.68 -11.59 -12.18
C THR A 242 -8.80 -11.42 -11.15
N GLY A 243 -8.82 -10.30 -10.41
CA GLY A 243 -9.79 -10.04 -9.35
C GLY A 243 -9.55 -10.81 -8.04
N LYS A 244 -8.52 -11.65 -7.94
CA LYS A 244 -8.21 -12.39 -6.71
C LYS A 244 -7.69 -11.48 -5.59
N LYS A 245 -6.96 -10.44 -5.96
CA LYS A 245 -6.41 -9.40 -5.07
C LYS A 245 -6.84 -8.03 -5.59
N GLN A 246 -6.56 -6.99 -4.80
CA GLN A 246 -6.71 -5.61 -5.28
C GLN A 246 -5.42 -4.83 -5.02
N LEU A 247 -4.92 -4.15 -6.04
CA LEU A 247 -3.80 -3.23 -5.92
C LEU A 247 -4.19 -1.85 -6.43
N VAL A 248 -4.12 -0.87 -5.55
CA VAL A 248 -4.34 0.54 -5.90
C VAL A 248 -3.05 1.31 -5.66
N VAL A 249 -2.57 2.03 -6.67
CA VAL A 249 -1.40 2.91 -6.58
C VAL A 249 -1.80 4.30 -7.01
N THR A 250 -1.63 5.28 -6.14
CA THR A 250 -1.72 6.70 -6.50
C THR A 250 -0.36 7.35 -6.29
N HIS A 251 0.07 8.22 -7.20
CA HIS A 251 1.40 8.81 -7.09
C HIS A 251 1.48 10.20 -7.72
N THR A 252 2.44 11.00 -7.23
CA THR A 252 2.86 12.27 -7.82
C THR A 252 3.84 12.05 -8.99
N SER A 253 4.24 13.14 -9.64
CA SER A 253 5.35 13.17 -10.61
C SER A 253 6.68 13.61 -9.98
N ILE A 254 6.85 13.50 -8.66
CA ILE A 254 8.11 13.80 -7.97
C ILE A 254 9.21 12.89 -8.47
N VAL A 255 10.35 13.45 -8.85
CA VAL A 255 11.56 12.73 -9.24
C VAL A 255 12.57 12.79 -8.10
N PRO A 256 12.87 11.66 -7.46
CA PRO A 256 13.91 11.59 -6.42
C PRO A 256 15.32 11.71 -7.02
N PRO A 257 16.32 12.17 -6.24
CA PRO A 257 17.67 12.36 -6.76
C PRO A 257 18.48 11.08 -6.95
N GLU A 258 18.10 9.95 -6.33
CA GLU A 258 18.97 8.76 -6.22
C GLU A 258 18.32 7.44 -6.65
N TYR A 259 17.01 7.43 -6.90
CA TYR A 259 16.27 6.20 -7.23
C TYR A 259 15.10 6.50 -8.17
N ALA A 260 14.48 5.45 -8.69
CA ALA A 260 13.33 5.59 -9.60
C ALA A 260 12.15 6.25 -8.90
N SER A 261 11.52 7.18 -9.59
CA SER A 261 10.30 7.84 -9.14
C SER A 261 9.16 6.82 -8.94
N THR A 262 8.18 7.18 -8.12
CA THR A 262 6.97 6.35 -7.98
C THR A 262 6.25 6.19 -9.31
N THR A 263 6.31 7.20 -10.20
CA THR A 263 5.82 7.11 -11.58
C THR A 263 6.50 5.98 -12.36
N GLU A 264 7.84 5.95 -12.36
CA GLU A 264 8.61 4.92 -13.09
C GLU A 264 8.39 3.52 -12.50
N ALA A 265 8.39 3.40 -11.17
CA ALA A 265 8.15 2.14 -10.49
C ALA A 265 6.73 1.60 -10.75
N ALA A 266 5.70 2.45 -10.70
CA ALA A 266 4.32 2.08 -11.00
C ALA A 266 4.15 1.66 -12.46
N LEU A 267 4.71 2.42 -13.41
CA LEU A 267 4.68 2.06 -14.83
C LEU A 267 5.49 0.82 -15.16
N ALA A 268 6.57 0.53 -14.42
CA ALA A 268 7.31 -0.73 -14.55
C ALA A 268 6.46 -1.94 -14.13
N ILE A 269 5.66 -1.82 -13.06
CA ILE A 269 4.68 -2.85 -12.68
C ILE A 269 3.64 -3.01 -13.78
N VAL A 270 3.03 -1.92 -14.26
CA VAL A 270 2.03 -1.92 -15.33
C VAL A 270 2.54 -2.65 -16.57
N GLY A 271 3.76 -2.31 -17.02
CA GLY A 271 4.43 -2.99 -18.16
C GLY A 271 4.71 -4.45 -17.89
N ALA A 272 5.20 -4.80 -16.68
CA ALA A 272 5.54 -6.18 -16.31
C ALA A 272 4.33 -7.14 -16.24
N VAL A 273 3.12 -6.60 -16.06
CA VAL A 273 1.88 -7.37 -16.02
C VAL A 273 1.03 -7.23 -17.27
N GLY A 274 1.44 -6.38 -18.24
CA GLY A 274 0.73 -6.15 -19.50
C GLY A 274 -0.58 -5.39 -19.34
N ALA A 275 -0.69 -4.54 -18.32
CA ALA A 275 -1.87 -3.71 -18.10
C ALA A 275 -1.84 -2.44 -18.98
N HIS A 276 -3.00 -1.81 -19.19
CA HIS A 276 -3.16 -0.75 -20.17
C HIS A 276 -3.30 0.63 -19.53
N LYS A 277 -2.29 1.45 -19.72
CA LYS A 277 -2.33 2.88 -19.38
C LYS A 277 -3.26 3.62 -20.35
N ARG A 278 -4.13 4.47 -19.80
CA ARG A 278 -4.98 5.40 -20.54
C ARG A 278 -4.71 6.81 -20.08
N ASP A 279 -4.53 7.73 -20.99
CA ASP A 279 -4.43 9.15 -20.65
C ASP A 279 -5.76 9.62 -20.06
N ASP A 280 -5.68 10.45 -19.06
CA ASP A 280 -6.84 10.96 -18.33
C ASP A 280 -6.55 12.39 -17.87
N SER A 281 -7.60 13.19 -17.78
CA SER A 281 -7.51 14.54 -17.25
C SER A 281 -8.67 14.79 -16.29
N HIS A 282 -8.39 14.59 -15.00
CA HIS A 282 -9.36 14.81 -13.94
C HIS A 282 -8.73 15.61 -12.82
N THR A 283 -9.41 16.66 -12.36
CA THR A 283 -8.97 17.43 -11.19
C THR A 283 -9.79 17.01 -9.98
N THR A 284 -9.11 16.57 -8.93
CA THR A 284 -9.74 16.21 -7.66
C THR A 284 -10.21 17.45 -6.89
N GLN A 285 -11.08 17.27 -5.89
CA GLN A 285 -11.59 18.38 -5.09
C GLN A 285 -10.48 19.16 -4.36
N ASP A 286 -9.39 18.50 -3.99
CA ASP A 286 -8.20 19.09 -3.36
C ASP A 286 -7.18 19.64 -4.36
N GLY A 287 -7.52 19.62 -5.66
CA GLY A 287 -6.76 20.27 -6.74
C GLY A 287 -5.61 19.42 -7.32
N LEU A 288 -5.52 18.10 -7.02
CA LEU A 288 -4.61 17.22 -7.73
C LEU A 288 -5.12 16.98 -9.16
N VAL A 289 -4.24 17.08 -10.16
CA VAL A 289 -4.57 16.84 -11.57
C VAL A 289 -4.06 15.47 -11.99
N ARG A 290 -4.98 14.53 -12.22
CA ARG A 290 -4.65 13.21 -12.76
C ARG A 290 -4.23 13.35 -14.22
N THR A 291 -3.21 12.63 -14.64
CA THR A 291 -2.66 12.67 -16.00
C THR A 291 -2.88 11.34 -16.73
N TYR A 292 -3.00 10.27 -16.00
CA TYR A 292 -3.32 8.96 -16.55
C TYR A 292 -3.94 8.05 -15.50
N ARG A 293 -4.54 6.97 -15.97
CA ARG A 293 -5.01 5.87 -15.15
C ARG A 293 -4.77 4.52 -15.80
N VAL A 294 -4.74 3.49 -14.97
CA VAL A 294 -4.86 2.08 -15.33
C VAL A 294 -5.98 1.52 -14.47
N ASP A 295 -6.97 0.90 -15.10
CA ASP A 295 -8.08 0.21 -14.42
C ASP A 295 -8.30 -1.11 -15.17
N ASP A 296 -7.51 -2.11 -14.83
CA ASP A 296 -7.56 -3.45 -15.43
C ASP A 296 -7.81 -4.48 -14.32
N GLY A 297 -8.98 -5.12 -14.33
CA GLY A 297 -9.45 -5.94 -13.22
C GLY A 297 -9.56 -5.13 -11.92
N ASP A 298 -8.92 -5.59 -10.86
CA ASP A 298 -8.78 -4.87 -9.59
C ASP A 298 -7.34 -4.25 -9.42
N LEU A 299 -6.63 -4.05 -10.54
CA LEU A 299 -5.42 -3.25 -10.60
C LEU A 299 -5.76 -1.82 -11.01
N HIS A 300 -5.50 -0.86 -10.11
CA HIS A 300 -5.74 0.56 -10.32
C HIS A 300 -4.45 1.35 -10.11
N VAL A 301 -4.02 2.11 -11.11
CA VAL A 301 -2.85 3.00 -10.99
C VAL A 301 -3.23 4.39 -11.50
N HIS A 302 -3.09 5.39 -10.64
CA HIS A 302 -3.43 6.78 -10.96
C HIS A 302 -2.23 7.69 -10.78
N GLY A 303 -1.75 8.27 -11.88
CA GLY A 303 -0.67 9.25 -11.88
C GLY A 303 -1.20 10.67 -11.85
N PHE A 304 -0.68 11.49 -10.95
CA PHE A 304 -1.05 12.89 -10.78
C PHE A 304 0.13 13.81 -11.03
N LYS A 305 -0.14 15.01 -11.53
CA LYS A 305 0.83 16.11 -11.51
C LYS A 305 1.13 16.46 -10.06
N GLY A 306 2.36 16.85 -9.81
CA GLY A 306 2.80 17.31 -8.49
C GLY A 306 4.29 17.09 -8.34
N ALA A 307 5.00 18.11 -7.87
CA ALA A 307 6.45 18.07 -7.75
C ALA A 307 6.93 18.52 -6.37
N GLY A 308 6.02 18.78 -5.45
CA GLY A 308 6.34 19.32 -4.14
C GLY A 308 5.81 18.49 -2.96
N PRO A 309 6.29 18.83 -1.74
CA PRO A 309 5.89 18.16 -0.52
C PRO A 309 4.38 18.19 -0.26
N ASN A 310 3.74 19.31 -0.63
CA ASN A 310 2.30 19.46 -0.45
C ASN A 310 1.52 18.47 -1.33
N ASP A 311 1.99 18.19 -2.54
CA ASP A 311 1.35 17.22 -3.43
C ASP A 311 1.51 15.82 -2.85
N HIS A 312 2.69 15.47 -2.33
CA HIS A 312 2.94 14.24 -1.61
C HIS A 312 2.01 14.06 -0.40
N MET A 313 1.82 15.12 0.41
CA MET A 313 0.92 15.11 1.57
C MET A 313 -0.56 14.96 1.18
N ARG A 314 -0.99 15.50 0.02
CA ARG A 314 -2.36 15.33 -0.46
C ARG A 314 -2.71 13.85 -0.67
N HIS A 315 -1.79 13.02 -1.14
CA HIS A 315 -2.03 11.58 -1.26
C HIS A 315 -2.35 10.94 0.10
N LEU A 316 -1.64 11.31 1.17
CA LEU A 316 -1.97 10.86 2.52
C LEU A 316 -3.39 11.28 2.95
N HIS A 317 -3.73 12.54 2.74
CA HIS A 317 -5.03 13.08 3.16
C HIS A 317 -6.22 12.54 2.36
N ARG A 318 -5.97 11.94 1.20
CA ARG A 318 -6.98 11.29 0.36
C ARG A 318 -7.18 9.81 0.66
N VAL A 319 -6.55 9.28 1.71
CA VAL A 319 -6.69 7.85 2.05
C VAL A 319 -8.14 7.40 2.19
N GLY A 320 -8.98 8.22 2.83
CA GLY A 320 -10.41 7.91 3.00
C GLY A 320 -11.17 7.84 1.68
N ASP A 321 -10.87 8.75 0.73
CA ASP A 321 -11.49 8.74 -0.59
C ASP A 321 -11.09 7.49 -1.37
N VAL A 322 -9.79 7.15 -1.39
CA VAL A 322 -9.27 5.97 -2.08
C VAL A 322 -9.84 4.67 -1.48
N VAL A 323 -9.91 4.59 -0.15
CA VAL A 323 -10.50 3.44 0.55
C VAL A 323 -11.99 3.32 0.22
N ARG A 324 -12.73 4.42 0.25
CA ARG A 324 -14.17 4.45 -0.09
C ARG A 324 -14.44 4.07 -1.55
N GLU A 325 -13.57 4.52 -2.47
CA GLU A 325 -13.73 4.27 -3.90
C GLU A 325 -13.39 2.83 -4.29
N TYR A 326 -12.35 2.23 -3.68
CA TYR A 326 -11.82 0.94 -4.13
C TYR A 326 -12.01 -0.19 -3.12
N LEU A 327 -11.63 0.00 -1.86
CA LEU A 327 -11.59 -1.07 -0.87
C LEU A 327 -12.99 -1.42 -0.36
N VAL A 328 -13.79 -0.43 -0.01
CA VAL A 328 -15.12 -0.63 0.56
C VAL A 328 -16.03 -1.41 -0.41
N PRO A 329 -16.15 -1.04 -1.70
CA PRO A 329 -16.94 -1.80 -2.64
C PRO A 329 -16.43 -3.23 -2.84
N ARG A 330 -15.11 -3.42 -2.87
CA ARG A 330 -14.52 -4.75 -2.99
C ARG A 330 -14.92 -5.66 -1.82
N TRP A 331 -14.83 -5.14 -0.60
CA TRP A 331 -15.12 -5.93 0.60
C TRP A 331 -16.60 -6.21 0.83
N GLN A 332 -17.47 -5.50 0.13
CA GLN A 332 -18.91 -5.72 0.13
C GLN A 332 -19.40 -6.69 -0.95
N ARG A 333 -18.56 -7.06 -1.93
CA ARG A 333 -18.93 -8.04 -2.96
C ARG A 333 -19.27 -9.39 -2.32
N PRO A 334 -20.40 -10.03 -2.68
CA PRO A 334 -20.70 -11.39 -2.25
C PRO A 334 -19.57 -12.35 -2.66
N GLY A 335 -19.14 -13.20 -1.75
CA GLY A 335 -18.05 -14.16 -2.02
C GLY A 335 -16.63 -13.63 -1.85
N SER A 336 -16.41 -12.38 -1.43
CA SER A 336 -15.07 -11.83 -1.13
C SER A 336 -14.44 -12.37 0.18
N SER A 337 -15.08 -13.32 0.84
CA SER A 337 -14.50 -14.02 2.00
C SER A 337 -13.46 -15.03 1.51
N LEU A 338 -12.18 -14.76 1.76
CA LEU A 338 -11.12 -15.77 1.63
C LEU A 338 -11.40 -16.85 2.68
N VAL A 339 -11.93 -17.99 2.25
CA VAL A 339 -12.00 -19.17 3.10
C VAL A 339 -10.56 -19.56 3.41
N ALA A 340 -10.12 -19.29 4.63
CA ALA A 340 -8.87 -19.82 5.13
C ALA A 340 -9.05 -21.35 5.26
N THR A 341 -8.63 -22.11 4.24
CA THR A 341 -8.41 -23.54 4.39
C THR A 341 -7.29 -23.71 5.40
N ALA A 342 -7.65 -24.04 6.64
CA ALA A 342 -6.70 -24.50 7.63
C ALA A 342 -5.97 -25.72 7.05
N PRO A 343 -4.63 -25.79 7.10
CA PRO A 343 -3.93 -27.00 6.78
C PRO A 343 -4.29 -28.06 7.82
N ARG A 344 -4.75 -29.25 7.36
CA ARG A 344 -4.90 -30.45 8.18
C ARG A 344 -3.53 -30.93 8.65
#